data_c64e644ad1174a32e5b02c14036366da
#
_entry.id   c64e644ad1174a32e5b02c14036366da
#
_cell.length_a   1.000
_cell.length_b   1.000
_cell.length_c   1.000
_cell.angle_alpha   90.00
_cell.angle_beta   90.00
_cell.angle_gamma   90.00
#
_symmetry.space_group_name_H-M   'P 1'
#
loop_
_entity.id
_entity.type
_entity.pdbx_description
1 polymer ?
#
loop_
_entity_poly.entity_id
_entity_poly.type
_entity_poly.pdbx_seq_one_letter_code
_entity_poly.pdbx_strand_id
1 'polypeptide(L)'
;MTDKKILLLALLFLAGCASDPMEESGGKEAPAAAMRKIVNAPANAARGELLIYFDGDAVGDVEQTAVAAAITRTAVTRSGIAPVDDIFTQLGVTSLRRVFPCNPVAEERTRAAGLHKWYIVTFGEEVDLDAAARRLAAVSEVSFVQFNTKLQLASDNRACPYRGGSAATRAAAGGFNDPGYKDQWHYSNNGDRIFAETTRAGADINVEEAWKLAAGDPSLTVAIVDQGIKYSHPDLAANMWINEAEQSGATGRDDDGNGYADDVYGYNFALGTSRLTWDVEAYDDKGKNIGDSGHGTH
;
A
#
# COMPACT_ATOMS: atom_id res chain seq x y z
N MET A 1 27.50 10.09 16.98
CA MET A 1 26.66 8.87 17.07
C MET A 1 25.36 9.30 17.71
N THR A 2 24.37 9.61 16.92
CA THR A 2 23.03 10.04 17.37
C THR A 2 22.00 9.17 16.67
N ASP A 3 21.39 8.29 17.47
CA ASP A 3 20.32 7.40 17.02
C ASP A 3 19.13 8.19 16.48
N LYS A 4 18.94 8.20 15.17
CA LYS A 4 17.69 8.64 14.54
C LYS A 4 16.68 7.50 14.65
N LYS A 5 15.79 7.59 15.63
CA LYS A 5 14.60 6.74 15.71
C LYS A 5 13.65 7.11 14.58
N ILE A 6 13.57 6.27 13.57
CA ILE A 6 12.52 6.35 12.54
C ILE A 6 11.23 5.88 13.18
N LEU A 7 10.31 6.80 13.40
CA LEU A 7 8.95 6.50 13.87
C LEU A 7 8.12 6.02 12.68
N LEU A 8 7.99 4.70 12.55
CA LEU A 8 7.07 4.09 11.59
C LEU A 8 5.66 4.24 12.13
N LEU A 9 4.90 5.21 11.60
CA LEU A 9 3.51 5.42 11.95
C LEU A 9 2.66 4.35 11.25
N ALA A 10 2.35 3.27 11.98
CA ALA A 10 1.33 2.32 11.56
C ALA A 10 -0.04 3.02 11.75
N LEU A 11 -0.67 3.44 10.66
CA LEU A 11 -2.06 3.93 10.69
C LEU A 11 -2.99 2.75 10.98
N LEU A 12 -3.36 2.59 12.24
CA LEU A 12 -4.53 1.80 12.64
C LEU A 12 -5.78 2.62 12.32
N PHE A 13 -6.48 2.27 11.25
CA PHE A 13 -7.85 2.74 11.04
C PHE A 13 -8.78 2.00 12.01
N LEU A 14 -9.17 2.66 13.07
CA LEU A 14 -10.33 2.28 13.88
C LEU A 14 -11.60 2.69 13.14
N ALA A 15 -12.21 1.76 12.39
CA ALA A 15 -13.58 1.93 11.92
C ALA A 15 -14.53 1.60 13.07
N GLY A 16 -15.37 2.58 13.43
CA GLY A 16 -16.37 2.43 14.45
C GLY A 16 -17.44 1.40 14.08
N CYS A 17 -17.78 0.57 15.07
CA CYS A 17 -18.85 -0.41 15.00
C CYS A 17 -20.22 0.27 14.98
N ALA A 18 -21.01 0.04 13.92
CA ALA A 18 -22.45 0.04 14.01
C ALA A 18 -22.91 -1.43 13.99
N SER A 19 -23.57 -1.85 15.05
CA SER A 19 -24.08 -3.22 15.22
C SER A 19 -25.51 -3.31 14.69
N ASP A 20 -25.71 -4.09 13.60
CA ASP A 20 -27.01 -4.64 13.25
C ASP A 20 -27.09 -6.12 13.67
N PRO A 21 -28.23 -6.60 14.17
CA PRO A 21 -28.37 -8.00 14.60
C PRO A 21 -28.55 -8.92 13.39
N MET A 22 -27.64 -9.88 13.25
CA MET A 22 -27.75 -10.95 12.26
C MET A 22 -28.50 -12.16 12.83
N GLU A 23 -29.44 -12.66 12.03
CA GLU A 23 -30.15 -13.93 12.24
C GLU A 23 -29.20 -15.13 12.22
N GLU A 24 -29.42 -16.05 13.15
CA GLU A 24 -28.70 -17.31 13.33
C GLU A 24 -28.98 -18.30 12.19
N SER A 25 -27.95 -18.65 11.42
CA SER A 25 -27.90 -19.91 10.68
C SER A 25 -26.99 -20.87 11.43
N GLY A 26 -27.54 -22.03 11.84
CA GLY A 26 -26.91 -23.00 12.72
C GLY A 26 -25.66 -23.69 12.16
N GLY A 27 -24.50 -23.06 12.32
CA GLY A 27 -23.19 -23.66 12.20
C GLY A 27 -22.52 -23.64 13.58
N LYS A 28 -21.80 -24.70 13.95
CA LYS A 28 -21.06 -24.79 15.20
C LYS A 28 -20.14 -23.56 15.32
N GLU A 29 -20.41 -22.69 16.31
CA GLU A 29 -19.59 -21.52 16.60
C GLU A 29 -18.12 -21.92 16.78
N ALA A 30 -17.24 -21.30 16.03
CA ALA A 30 -15.81 -21.38 16.30
C ALA A 30 -15.54 -20.82 17.69
N PRO A 31 -14.61 -21.41 18.47
CA PRO A 31 -14.30 -20.93 19.82
C PRO A 31 -14.00 -19.43 19.79
N ALA A 32 -14.52 -18.68 20.75
CA ALA A 32 -14.35 -17.23 20.84
C ALA A 32 -12.88 -16.75 20.72
N ALA A 33 -11.94 -17.62 21.09
CA ALA A 33 -10.50 -17.39 20.92
C ALA A 33 -10.06 -17.36 19.45
N ALA A 34 -10.63 -18.19 18.58
CA ALA A 34 -10.30 -18.20 17.14
C ALA A 34 -10.82 -16.92 16.45
N MET A 35 -11.99 -16.43 16.83
CA MET A 35 -12.55 -15.19 16.29
C MET A 35 -11.67 -13.95 16.57
N ARG A 36 -10.94 -13.93 17.68
CA ARG A 36 -10.02 -12.84 18.03
C ARG A 36 -8.77 -12.80 17.16
N LYS A 37 -8.44 -13.89 16.46
CA LYS A 37 -7.32 -13.97 15.53
C LYS A 37 -7.66 -13.47 14.13
N ILE A 38 -8.94 -13.28 13.80
CA ILE A 38 -9.36 -12.72 12.52
C ILE A 38 -9.37 -11.18 12.64
N VAL A 39 -8.51 -10.53 11.83
CA VAL A 39 -8.18 -9.10 12.02
C VAL A 39 -9.20 -8.17 11.39
N ASN A 40 -9.84 -8.57 10.28
CA ASN A 40 -10.79 -7.73 9.53
C ASN A 40 -11.98 -8.54 9.01
N ALA A 41 -12.94 -7.86 8.38
CA ALA A 41 -14.14 -8.49 7.80
C ALA A 41 -13.92 -8.86 6.34
N PRO A 42 -14.67 -9.85 5.80
CA PRO A 42 -14.55 -10.30 4.41
C PRO A 42 -15.11 -9.31 3.36
N ALA A 43 -15.66 -8.17 3.79
CA ALA A 43 -16.18 -7.16 2.89
C ALA A 43 -15.06 -6.66 1.93
N ASN A 44 -15.33 -6.70 0.64
CA ASN A 44 -14.37 -6.36 -0.43
C ASN A 44 -13.08 -7.23 -0.44
N ALA A 45 -13.10 -8.40 0.16
CA ALA A 45 -11.97 -9.31 0.12
C ALA A 45 -11.68 -9.79 -1.31
N ALA A 46 -10.41 -9.96 -1.63
CA ALA A 46 -9.98 -10.67 -2.82
C ALA A 46 -10.37 -12.14 -2.68
N ARG A 47 -11.03 -12.70 -3.69
CA ARG A 47 -11.41 -14.11 -3.68
C ARG A 47 -10.18 -14.99 -3.90
N GLY A 48 -10.22 -16.19 -3.35
CA GLY A 48 -9.19 -17.20 -3.56
C GLY A 48 -7.90 -16.96 -2.78
N GLU A 49 -7.86 -16.03 -1.82
CA GLU A 49 -6.67 -15.79 -1.02
C GLU A 49 -6.95 -15.28 0.40
N LEU A 50 -6.05 -15.60 1.31
CA LEU A 50 -6.02 -15.10 2.70
C LEU A 50 -4.58 -14.77 3.10
N LEU A 51 -4.43 -13.85 4.03
CA LEU A 51 -3.17 -13.56 4.70
C LEU A 51 -3.11 -14.30 6.03
N ILE A 52 -1.98 -14.92 6.32
CA ILE A 52 -1.73 -15.67 7.55
C ILE A 52 -0.48 -15.12 8.21
N TYR A 53 -0.56 -14.87 9.50
CA TYR A 53 0.59 -14.58 10.35
C TYR A 53 0.88 -15.79 11.22
N PHE A 54 2.00 -16.44 10.98
CA PHE A 54 2.42 -17.59 11.76
C PHE A 54 3.06 -17.19 13.09
N ASP A 55 2.91 -18.03 14.11
CA ASP A 55 3.61 -17.85 15.38
C ASP A 55 5.13 -17.88 15.18
N GLY A 56 5.86 -17.26 16.14
CA GLY A 56 7.31 -17.14 16.06
C GLY A 56 8.03 -18.49 16.00
N ASP A 57 7.55 -19.48 16.72
CA ASP A 57 8.14 -20.82 16.75
C ASP A 57 7.81 -21.63 15.49
N ALA A 58 6.64 -21.38 14.88
CA ALA A 58 6.15 -22.10 13.72
C ALA A 58 6.71 -21.59 12.38
N VAL A 59 7.16 -20.32 12.31
CA VAL A 59 7.64 -19.73 11.05
C VAL A 59 8.87 -20.45 10.49
N GLY A 60 9.69 -21.06 11.34
CA GLY A 60 10.86 -21.84 10.93
C GLY A 60 10.51 -23.03 10.03
N ASP A 61 9.44 -23.75 10.34
CA ASP A 61 8.96 -24.89 9.54
C ASP A 61 8.46 -24.43 8.17
N VAL A 62 7.77 -23.29 8.14
CA VAL A 62 7.29 -22.70 6.87
C VAL A 62 8.45 -22.27 5.98
N GLU A 63 9.49 -21.65 6.54
CA GLU A 63 10.68 -21.25 5.80
C GLU A 63 11.47 -22.46 5.27
N GLN A 64 11.62 -23.52 6.07
CA GLN A 64 12.28 -24.76 5.63
C GLN A 64 11.53 -25.41 4.46
N THR A 65 10.20 -25.46 4.53
CA THR A 65 9.35 -25.96 3.45
C THR A 65 9.50 -25.15 2.18
N ALA A 66 9.56 -23.82 2.29
CA ALA A 66 9.78 -22.94 1.16
C ALA A 66 11.16 -23.15 0.52
N VAL A 67 12.22 -23.34 1.31
CA VAL A 67 13.57 -23.66 0.82
C VAL A 67 13.57 -25.00 0.08
N ALA A 68 12.95 -26.02 0.63
CA ALA A 68 12.86 -27.34 -0.02
C ALA A 68 12.13 -27.27 -1.38
N ALA A 69 11.03 -26.52 -1.45
CA ALA A 69 10.28 -26.30 -2.70
C ALA A 69 11.10 -25.51 -3.73
N ALA A 70 11.87 -24.52 -3.30
CA ALA A 70 12.77 -23.78 -4.18
C ALA A 70 13.86 -24.66 -4.81
N ILE A 71 14.43 -25.58 -4.06
CA ILE A 71 15.42 -26.56 -4.56
C ILE A 71 14.80 -27.43 -5.64
N THR A 72 13.55 -27.87 -5.46
CA THR A 72 12.83 -28.73 -6.41
C THR A 72 12.14 -27.95 -7.52
N ARG A 73 12.17 -26.62 -7.49
CA ARG A 73 11.47 -25.72 -8.41
C ARG A 73 9.97 -25.99 -8.48
N THR A 74 9.36 -26.34 -7.36
CA THR A 74 7.93 -26.57 -7.23
C THR A 74 7.27 -25.40 -6.51
N ALA A 75 5.96 -25.20 -6.75
CA ALA A 75 5.20 -24.24 -5.95
C ALA A 75 5.14 -24.70 -4.48
N VAL A 76 5.25 -23.76 -3.57
CA VAL A 76 5.04 -24.01 -2.14
C VAL A 76 3.54 -24.12 -1.90
N THR A 77 3.03 -25.29 -1.58
CA THR A 77 1.60 -25.56 -1.31
C THR A 77 1.37 -26.07 0.11
N ARG A 78 2.43 -26.17 0.89
CA ARG A 78 2.42 -26.64 2.28
C ARG A 78 3.18 -25.69 3.18
N SER A 79 2.81 -25.70 4.44
CA SER A 79 3.48 -24.92 5.50
C SER A 79 4.57 -25.72 6.24
N GLY A 80 4.51 -27.03 6.21
CA GLY A 80 5.31 -27.89 7.09
C GLY A 80 4.67 -28.12 8.47
N ILE A 81 3.55 -27.48 8.75
CA ILE A 81 2.80 -27.56 10.00
C ILE A 81 1.59 -28.46 9.76
N ALA A 82 1.57 -29.68 10.32
CA ALA A 82 0.58 -30.69 10.00
C ALA A 82 -0.89 -30.21 10.09
N PRO A 83 -1.36 -29.54 11.17
CA PRO A 83 -2.73 -29.06 11.24
C PRO A 83 -3.09 -28.02 10.17
N VAL A 84 -2.12 -27.19 9.77
CA VAL A 84 -2.30 -26.19 8.69
C VAL A 84 -2.35 -26.90 7.35
N ASP A 85 -1.47 -27.85 7.11
CA ASP A 85 -1.37 -28.60 5.86
C ASP A 85 -2.60 -29.48 5.58
N ASP A 86 -3.25 -30.00 6.62
CA ASP A 86 -4.53 -30.68 6.52
C ASP A 86 -5.63 -29.74 6.01
N ILE A 87 -5.64 -28.50 6.52
CA ILE A 87 -6.56 -27.46 6.04
C ILE A 87 -6.21 -27.06 4.61
N PHE A 88 -4.95 -26.84 4.29
CA PHE A 88 -4.48 -26.48 2.96
C PHE A 88 -4.86 -27.55 1.91
N THR A 89 -4.72 -28.82 2.27
CA THR A 89 -5.14 -29.92 1.40
C THR A 89 -6.64 -29.88 1.10
N GLN A 90 -7.46 -29.61 2.10
CA GLN A 90 -8.93 -29.52 1.94
C GLN A 90 -9.38 -28.26 1.19
N LEU A 91 -8.63 -27.16 1.30
CA LEU A 91 -8.89 -25.92 0.56
C LEU A 91 -8.35 -25.96 -0.88
N GLY A 92 -7.54 -26.96 -1.23
CA GLY A 92 -6.87 -27.04 -2.53
C GLY A 92 -5.85 -25.92 -2.73
N VAL A 93 -5.02 -25.65 -1.72
CA VAL A 93 -4.02 -24.58 -1.79
C VAL A 93 -3.08 -24.75 -2.96
N THR A 94 -2.96 -23.73 -3.77
CA THR A 94 -2.10 -23.69 -4.98
C THR A 94 -0.80 -22.97 -4.76
N SER A 95 -0.75 -22.02 -3.81
CA SER A 95 0.50 -21.36 -3.45
C SER A 95 0.49 -20.85 -2.00
N LEU A 96 1.68 -20.84 -1.40
CA LEU A 96 1.99 -20.18 -0.14
C LEU A 96 3.27 -19.38 -0.34
N ARG A 97 3.24 -18.08 -0.13
CA ARG A 97 4.40 -17.21 -0.30
C ARG A 97 4.44 -16.10 0.75
N ARG A 98 5.62 -15.61 1.07
CA ARG A 98 5.76 -14.44 1.95
C ARG A 98 5.06 -13.23 1.33
N VAL A 99 4.34 -12.46 2.15
CA VAL A 99 3.80 -11.14 1.77
C VAL A 99 4.93 -10.16 1.49
N PHE A 100 5.95 -10.18 2.35
CA PHE A 100 7.17 -9.37 2.20
C PHE A 100 8.29 -10.30 1.70
N PRO A 101 8.66 -10.23 0.42
CA PRO A 101 9.73 -11.06 -0.14
C PRO A 101 11.04 -10.89 0.61
N CYS A 102 11.86 -11.92 0.62
CA CYS A 102 13.20 -11.83 1.21
C CYS A 102 14.05 -10.88 0.36
N ASN A 103 14.51 -9.81 0.99
CA ASN A 103 15.51 -8.91 0.42
C ASN A 103 16.74 -8.97 1.35
N PRO A 104 17.90 -9.45 0.88
CA PRO A 104 19.08 -9.61 1.71
C PRO A 104 19.51 -8.33 2.44
N VAL A 105 19.34 -7.18 1.82
CA VAL A 105 19.70 -5.86 2.39
C VAL A 105 18.74 -5.45 3.51
N ALA A 106 17.46 -5.81 3.40
CA ALA A 106 16.43 -5.41 4.34
C ALA A 106 16.00 -6.54 5.31
N GLU A 107 16.49 -7.77 5.11
CA GLU A 107 15.98 -8.96 5.82
C GLU A 107 16.09 -8.85 7.34
N GLU A 108 17.17 -8.31 7.85
CA GLU A 108 17.33 -8.12 9.31
C GLU A 108 16.22 -7.21 9.87
N ARG A 109 15.95 -6.08 9.21
CA ARG A 109 14.89 -5.14 9.61
C ARG A 109 13.50 -5.77 9.43
N THR A 110 13.29 -6.51 8.36
CA THR A 110 12.05 -7.25 8.07
C THR A 110 11.78 -8.27 9.18
N ARG A 111 12.80 -8.99 9.62
CA ARG A 111 12.71 -9.96 10.73
C ARG A 111 12.50 -9.27 12.08
N ALA A 112 13.22 -8.21 12.36
CA ALA A 112 13.05 -7.44 13.59
C ALA A 112 11.64 -6.86 13.73
N ALA A 113 11.01 -6.48 12.62
CA ALA A 113 9.62 -6.00 12.56
C ALA A 113 8.57 -7.13 12.52
N GLY A 114 8.97 -8.41 12.46
CA GLY A 114 8.05 -9.55 12.38
C GLY A 114 7.36 -9.71 11.02
N LEU A 115 7.74 -8.93 10.01
CA LEU A 115 7.10 -8.94 8.68
C LEU A 115 7.35 -10.25 7.91
N HIS A 116 8.45 -10.96 8.20
CA HIS A 116 8.77 -12.26 7.61
C HIS A 116 7.76 -13.38 7.97
N LYS A 117 6.91 -13.16 8.98
CA LYS A 117 5.91 -14.12 9.44
C LYS A 117 4.58 -14.03 8.68
N TRP A 118 4.41 -13.02 7.83
CA TRP A 118 3.23 -12.83 7.01
C TRP A 118 3.33 -13.58 5.69
N TYR A 119 2.34 -14.43 5.44
CA TYR A 119 2.22 -15.22 4.22
C TYR A 119 0.87 -14.99 3.57
N ILE A 120 0.84 -15.03 2.24
CA ILE A 120 -0.37 -15.12 1.45
C ILE A 120 -0.55 -16.56 1.00
N VAL A 121 -1.71 -17.12 1.26
CA VAL A 121 -2.14 -18.43 0.79
C VAL A 121 -3.15 -18.26 -0.31
N THR A 122 -3.00 -18.98 -1.42
CA THR A 122 -3.88 -18.91 -2.60
C THR A 122 -4.55 -20.26 -2.83
N PHE A 123 -5.84 -20.25 -3.16
CA PHE A 123 -6.69 -21.41 -3.43
C PHE A 123 -7.79 -21.03 -4.46
N GLY A 124 -8.73 -21.92 -4.76
CA GLY A 124 -9.81 -21.64 -5.72
C GLY A 124 -10.75 -20.52 -5.23
N GLU A 125 -11.27 -19.72 -6.15
CA GLU A 125 -12.17 -18.59 -5.84
C GLU A 125 -13.54 -19.01 -5.30
N GLU A 126 -13.91 -20.30 -5.48
CA GLU A 126 -15.14 -20.92 -4.99
C GLU A 126 -15.12 -21.21 -3.49
N VAL A 127 -13.95 -21.15 -2.85
CA VAL A 127 -13.78 -21.41 -1.42
C VAL A 127 -14.45 -20.32 -0.59
N ASP A 128 -15.23 -20.75 0.41
CA ASP A 128 -15.77 -19.86 1.42
C ASP A 128 -14.65 -19.28 2.29
N LEU A 129 -14.34 -18.00 2.07
CA LEU A 129 -13.24 -17.30 2.77
C LEU A 129 -13.45 -17.22 4.27
N ASP A 130 -14.68 -17.01 4.72
CA ASP A 130 -14.97 -16.88 6.16
C ASP A 130 -14.80 -18.25 6.87
N ALA A 131 -15.31 -19.32 6.26
CA ALA A 131 -15.10 -20.67 6.77
C ALA A 131 -13.61 -21.07 6.77
N ALA A 132 -12.87 -20.71 5.72
CA ALA A 132 -11.43 -20.97 5.63
C ALA A 132 -10.66 -20.19 6.71
N ALA A 133 -10.97 -18.90 6.89
CA ALA A 133 -10.35 -18.06 7.90
C ALA A 133 -10.58 -18.57 9.32
N ARG A 134 -11.81 -18.99 9.65
CA ARG A 134 -12.14 -19.58 10.98
C ARG A 134 -11.38 -20.85 11.26
N ARG A 135 -11.22 -21.72 10.25
CA ARG A 135 -10.49 -22.98 10.39
C ARG A 135 -9.00 -22.73 10.63
N LEU A 136 -8.39 -21.82 9.87
CA LEU A 136 -6.98 -21.44 10.04
C LEU A 136 -6.75 -20.74 11.40
N ALA A 137 -7.65 -19.85 11.79
CA ALA A 137 -7.57 -19.18 13.08
C ALA A 137 -7.71 -20.11 14.29
N ALA A 138 -8.31 -21.29 14.12
CA ALA A 138 -8.42 -22.30 15.17
C ALA A 138 -7.11 -23.03 15.46
N VAL A 139 -6.12 -22.96 14.55
CA VAL A 139 -4.80 -23.58 14.71
C VAL A 139 -3.93 -22.75 15.66
N SER A 140 -3.21 -23.40 16.58
CA SER A 140 -2.37 -22.73 17.58
C SER A 140 -1.22 -21.96 16.97
N GLU A 141 -0.60 -22.51 15.95
CA GLU A 141 0.57 -21.98 15.23
C GLU A 141 0.24 -20.80 14.31
N VAL A 142 -1.04 -20.49 14.14
CA VAL A 142 -1.52 -19.31 13.44
C VAL A 142 -1.89 -18.25 14.48
N SER A 143 -1.20 -17.12 14.48
CA SER A 143 -1.49 -15.99 15.37
C SER A 143 -2.58 -15.07 14.84
N PHE A 144 -2.57 -14.81 13.51
CA PHE A 144 -3.58 -13.97 12.86
C PHE A 144 -3.95 -14.51 11.47
N VAL A 145 -5.20 -14.29 11.10
CA VAL A 145 -5.71 -14.45 9.73
C VAL A 145 -6.34 -13.12 9.30
N GLN A 146 -6.06 -12.70 8.10
CA GLN A 146 -6.58 -11.46 7.54
C GLN A 146 -7.12 -11.69 6.13
N PHE A 147 -8.28 -11.11 5.83
CA PHE A 147 -8.78 -11.03 4.46
C PHE A 147 -7.95 -10.02 3.67
N ASN A 148 -7.46 -10.41 2.49
CA ASN A 148 -6.79 -9.48 1.60
C ASN A 148 -7.85 -8.60 0.93
N THR A 149 -7.91 -7.34 1.34
CA THR A 149 -8.94 -6.41 0.86
C THR A 149 -8.49 -5.76 -0.43
N LYS A 150 -9.35 -5.77 -1.46
CA LYS A 150 -9.11 -5.02 -2.69
C LYS A 150 -9.13 -3.53 -2.40
N LEU A 151 -8.02 -2.88 -2.68
CA LEU A 151 -7.93 -1.43 -2.59
C LEU A 151 -8.79 -0.80 -3.69
N GLN A 152 -9.50 0.25 -3.34
CA GLN A 152 -10.25 1.09 -4.27
C GLN A 152 -9.81 2.53 -4.08
N LEU A 153 -9.77 3.28 -5.17
CA LEU A 153 -9.52 4.71 -5.08
C LEU A 153 -10.65 5.35 -4.26
N ALA A 154 -10.29 6.24 -3.35
CA ALA A 154 -11.25 7.00 -2.54
C ALA A 154 -12.03 8.03 -3.38
N SER A 155 -11.55 8.31 -4.59
CA SER A 155 -12.19 9.20 -5.54
C SER A 155 -13.38 8.52 -6.22
N ASP A 156 -14.52 9.19 -6.25
CA ASP A 156 -15.68 8.76 -7.04
C ASP A 156 -15.60 9.20 -8.53
N ASN A 157 -14.43 9.71 -8.94
CA ASN A 157 -14.15 10.27 -10.27
C ASN A 157 -15.20 11.32 -10.73
N ARG A 158 -15.89 11.96 -9.81
CA ARG A 158 -16.72 13.10 -10.13
C ARG A 158 -15.83 14.29 -10.34
N ALA A 159 -15.80 14.79 -11.57
CA ALA A 159 -15.20 16.10 -11.84
C ALA A 159 -15.84 17.12 -10.91
N CYS A 160 -15.08 17.75 -10.05
CA CYS A 160 -15.54 18.93 -9.33
C CYS A 160 -15.77 20.02 -10.40
N PRO A 161 -17.00 20.51 -10.59
CA PRO A 161 -17.23 21.51 -11.61
C PRO A 161 -16.46 22.79 -11.25
N TYR A 162 -15.43 23.08 -12.04
CA TYR A 162 -14.74 24.36 -11.94
C TYR A 162 -15.70 25.48 -12.35
N ARG A 163 -16.10 26.29 -11.41
CA ARG A 163 -17.09 27.36 -11.63
C ARG A 163 -16.48 28.65 -12.16
N GLY A 164 -15.21 28.60 -12.60
CA GLY A 164 -14.53 29.72 -13.27
C GLY A 164 -14.81 31.09 -12.66
N GLY A 165 -14.06 31.46 -11.66
CA GLY A 165 -14.07 32.83 -11.17
C GLY A 165 -13.30 33.75 -12.12
N SER A 166 -13.78 34.98 -12.32
CA SER A 166 -13.06 35.99 -13.05
C SER A 166 -11.65 36.13 -12.50
N ALA A 167 -10.66 35.96 -13.35
CA ALA A 167 -9.23 36.03 -13.01
C ALA A 167 -8.77 37.42 -12.47
N ALA A 168 -9.70 38.36 -12.29
CA ALA A 168 -9.39 39.77 -12.09
C ALA A 168 -9.05 40.19 -10.65
N THR A 169 -9.16 39.32 -9.66
CA THR A 169 -9.02 39.76 -8.25
C THR A 169 -8.10 38.95 -7.37
N ARG A 170 -7.44 37.93 -7.91
CA ARG A 170 -6.41 37.21 -7.15
C ARG A 170 -5.05 37.83 -7.46
N ALA A 171 -4.66 38.78 -6.64
CA ALA A 171 -3.25 39.15 -6.58
C ALA A 171 -2.46 37.91 -6.22
N ALA A 172 -1.35 37.64 -6.92
CA ALA A 172 -0.40 36.66 -6.50
C ALA A 172 0.06 36.99 -5.09
N ALA A 173 -0.54 36.37 -4.08
CA ALA A 173 -0.09 36.53 -2.72
C ALA A 173 1.26 35.79 -2.62
N GLY A 174 2.21 36.39 -1.92
CA GLY A 174 3.41 35.69 -1.50
C GLY A 174 4.58 35.61 -2.48
N GLY A 175 4.54 36.24 -3.67
CA GLY A 175 5.70 36.29 -4.56
C GLY A 175 5.96 35.03 -5.38
N PHE A 176 5.02 34.09 -5.43
CA PHE A 176 5.06 32.93 -6.30
C PHE A 176 4.64 33.28 -7.72
N ASN A 177 5.36 32.74 -8.71
CA ASN A 177 5.13 33.02 -10.13
C ASN A 177 4.33 31.93 -10.84
N ASP A 178 3.81 30.92 -10.10
CA ASP A 178 2.95 29.88 -10.64
C ASP A 178 1.58 30.48 -11.05
N PRO A 179 1.22 30.44 -12.34
CA PRO A 179 -0.07 30.94 -12.81
C PRO A 179 -1.28 30.20 -12.20
N GLY A 180 -1.11 28.92 -11.81
CA GLY A 180 -2.13 28.07 -11.19
C GLY A 180 -2.27 28.26 -9.69
N TYR A 181 -1.33 28.94 -9.02
CA TYR A 181 -1.32 29.10 -7.57
C TYR A 181 -2.65 29.63 -7.00
N LYS A 182 -3.24 30.59 -7.68
CA LYS A 182 -4.55 31.17 -7.30
C LYS A 182 -5.69 30.14 -7.21
N ASP A 183 -5.58 29.00 -7.90
CA ASP A 183 -6.57 27.95 -7.94
C ASP A 183 -6.29 26.84 -6.91
N GLN A 184 -5.15 26.90 -6.25
CA GLN A 184 -4.73 25.98 -5.20
C GLN A 184 -5.28 26.39 -3.84
N TRP A 185 -6.61 26.29 -3.67
CA TRP A 185 -7.33 26.71 -2.47
C TRP A 185 -6.82 26.05 -1.17
N HIS A 186 -6.22 24.89 -1.27
CA HIS A 186 -5.65 24.17 -0.13
C HIS A 186 -4.38 24.86 0.41
N TYR A 187 -3.71 25.65 -0.38
CA TYR A 187 -2.56 26.48 0.05
C TYR A 187 -3.00 27.82 0.63
N SER A 188 -3.99 28.48 -0.01
CA SER A 188 -4.49 29.76 0.42
C SER A 188 -5.96 29.91 0.03
N ASN A 189 -6.85 29.83 1.01
CA ASN A 189 -8.28 29.85 0.81
C ASN A 189 -8.89 31.20 1.23
N ASN A 190 -9.26 32.00 0.27
CA ASN A 190 -9.90 33.28 0.49
C ASN A 190 -11.45 33.23 0.61
N GLY A 191 -12.03 32.01 0.52
CA GLY A 191 -13.46 31.80 0.63
C GLY A 191 -14.27 32.12 -0.62
N ASP A 192 -13.66 32.20 -1.80
CA ASP A 192 -14.29 32.65 -3.06
C ASP A 192 -15.26 31.65 -3.71
N ARG A 193 -15.42 30.47 -3.14
CA ARG A 193 -16.40 29.45 -3.54
C ARG A 193 -16.28 28.94 -4.99
N ILE A 194 -15.10 29.02 -5.57
CA ILE A 194 -14.88 28.53 -6.94
C ILE A 194 -15.08 27.02 -7.04
N PHE A 195 -14.59 26.28 -6.05
CA PHE A 195 -14.64 24.82 -6.04
C PHE A 195 -15.79 24.24 -5.23
N ALA A 196 -16.27 24.95 -4.20
CA ALA A 196 -17.38 24.51 -3.37
C ALA A 196 -18.19 25.70 -2.83
N GLU A 197 -19.52 25.53 -2.75
CA GLU A 197 -20.42 26.58 -2.22
C GLU A 197 -20.20 26.87 -0.73
N THR A 198 -19.65 25.91 -0.01
CA THR A 198 -19.41 25.97 1.44
C THR A 198 -17.96 26.35 1.80
N THR A 199 -17.18 26.82 0.82
CA THR A 199 -15.80 27.22 1.06
C THR A 199 -15.74 28.32 2.12
N ARG A 200 -14.84 28.14 3.09
CA ARG A 200 -14.63 29.10 4.19
C ARG A 200 -13.23 29.66 4.13
N ALA A 201 -13.09 30.99 4.15
CA ALA A 201 -11.79 31.64 4.19
C ALA A 201 -10.94 31.14 5.37
N GLY A 202 -9.67 30.89 5.13
CA GLY A 202 -8.71 30.36 6.11
C GLY A 202 -8.88 28.87 6.42
N ALA A 203 -9.73 28.14 5.69
CA ALA A 203 -9.76 26.67 5.74
C ALA A 203 -8.75 26.10 4.75
N ASP A 204 -7.47 26.24 5.05
CA ASP A 204 -6.30 25.85 4.26
C ASP A 204 -5.16 25.39 5.17
N ILE A 205 -4.03 25.01 4.58
CA ILE A 205 -2.84 24.58 5.33
C ILE A 205 -1.91 25.73 5.72
N ASN A 206 -2.26 26.97 5.40
CA ASN A 206 -1.49 28.18 5.69
C ASN A 206 -0.03 28.10 5.25
N VAL A 207 0.21 27.55 4.06
CA VAL A 207 1.55 27.22 3.56
C VAL A 207 2.41 28.47 3.35
N GLU A 208 1.81 29.62 3.01
CA GLU A 208 2.55 30.87 2.80
C GLU A 208 3.29 31.33 4.06
N GLU A 209 2.68 31.16 5.23
CA GLU A 209 3.34 31.44 6.50
C GLU A 209 4.41 30.40 6.83
N ALA A 210 4.17 29.13 6.51
CA ALA A 210 5.14 28.08 6.68
C ALA A 210 6.39 28.30 5.83
N TRP A 211 6.25 28.74 4.59
CA TRP A 211 7.38 29.03 3.69
C TRP A 211 8.22 30.24 4.10
N LYS A 212 7.69 31.14 4.92
CA LYS A 212 8.51 32.20 5.55
C LYS A 212 9.49 31.62 6.58
N LEU A 213 9.20 30.46 7.12
CA LEU A 213 10.06 29.79 8.10
C LEU A 213 11.03 28.81 7.44
N ALA A 214 10.53 28.00 6.50
CA ALA A 214 11.33 27.02 5.75
C ALA A 214 10.62 26.64 4.46
N ALA A 215 11.38 26.47 3.38
CA ALA A 215 10.89 26.01 2.07
C ALA A 215 11.44 24.63 1.69
N GLY A 216 11.88 23.85 2.68
CA GLY A 216 12.52 22.56 2.51
C GLY A 216 14.04 22.61 2.64
N ASP A 217 14.65 21.43 2.63
CA ASP A 217 16.10 21.25 2.68
C ASP A 217 16.46 20.11 1.70
N PRO A 218 17.41 20.30 0.78
CA PRO A 218 17.81 19.28 -0.20
C PRO A 218 18.33 17.97 0.42
N SER A 219 18.74 18.01 1.68
CA SER A 219 19.16 16.80 2.41
C SER A 219 18.00 15.90 2.88
N LEU A 220 16.76 16.39 2.77
CA LEU A 220 15.55 15.66 3.16
C LEU A 220 14.92 15.02 1.94
N THR A 221 14.93 13.69 1.92
CA THR A 221 14.27 12.91 0.87
C THR A 221 12.86 12.49 1.33
N VAL A 222 11.88 12.78 0.50
CA VAL A 222 10.48 12.35 0.70
C VAL A 222 10.16 11.23 -0.28
N ALA A 223 9.70 10.09 0.24
CA ALA A 223 9.26 8.97 -0.59
C ALA A 223 7.78 9.15 -0.96
N ILE A 224 7.50 9.21 -2.26
CA ILE A 224 6.14 9.19 -2.80
C ILE A 224 5.76 7.74 -3.10
N VAL A 225 4.88 7.15 -2.30
CA VAL A 225 4.38 5.78 -2.47
C VAL A 225 2.98 5.87 -3.08
N ASP A 226 2.94 5.81 -4.40
CA ASP A 226 1.74 6.09 -5.20
C ASP A 226 1.72 5.26 -6.50
N GLN A 227 0.82 5.57 -7.43
CA GLN A 227 0.67 4.89 -8.72
C GLN A 227 1.80 5.19 -9.72
N GLY A 228 2.65 6.14 -9.41
CA GLY A 228 3.78 6.60 -10.23
C GLY A 228 3.97 8.10 -10.10
N ILE A 229 5.05 8.59 -10.66
CA ILE A 229 5.38 10.02 -10.66
C ILE A 229 6.04 10.41 -11.98
N LYS A 230 5.64 11.53 -12.56
CA LYS A 230 6.32 12.12 -13.71
C LYS A 230 7.57 12.86 -13.26
N TYR A 231 8.64 12.13 -13.01
CA TYR A 231 9.92 12.69 -12.55
C TYR A 231 10.50 13.77 -13.49
N SER A 232 10.09 13.79 -14.76
CA SER A 232 10.49 14.81 -15.75
C SER A 232 9.56 16.03 -15.81
N HIS A 233 8.58 16.14 -14.87
CA HIS A 233 7.69 17.29 -14.81
C HIS A 233 8.51 18.56 -14.53
N PRO A 234 8.29 19.69 -15.25
CA PRO A 234 9.09 20.92 -15.06
C PRO A 234 9.18 21.40 -13.62
N ASP A 235 8.10 21.26 -12.83
CA ASP A 235 8.05 21.71 -11.43
C ASP A 235 8.70 20.71 -10.46
N LEU A 236 8.91 19.46 -10.86
CA LEU A 236 9.46 18.41 -10.01
C LEU A 236 10.92 18.07 -10.33
N ALA A 237 11.31 18.13 -11.61
CA ALA A 237 12.57 17.58 -12.10
C ALA A 237 13.80 18.13 -11.34
N ALA A 238 13.78 19.40 -10.94
CA ALA A 238 14.89 20.01 -10.20
C ALA A 238 15.02 19.52 -8.75
N ASN A 239 13.96 18.94 -8.20
CA ASN A 239 13.88 18.48 -6.82
C ASN A 239 13.79 16.94 -6.70
N MET A 240 13.84 16.24 -7.82
CA MET A 240 13.82 14.77 -7.79
C MET A 240 15.09 14.22 -7.15
N TRP A 241 14.88 13.30 -6.21
CA TRP A 241 16.00 12.49 -5.73
C TRP A 241 16.51 11.57 -6.85
N ILE A 242 17.81 11.41 -6.91
CA ILE A 242 18.48 10.58 -7.91
C ILE A 242 19.36 9.55 -7.20
N ASN A 243 19.21 8.28 -7.56
CA ASN A 243 20.18 7.25 -7.22
C ASN A 243 21.39 7.38 -8.14
N GLU A 244 22.45 8.05 -7.65
CA GLU A 244 23.64 8.35 -8.45
C GLU A 244 24.40 7.09 -8.90
N ALA A 245 24.37 6.02 -8.07
CA ALA A 245 25.00 4.76 -8.41
C ALA A 245 24.33 4.11 -9.63
N GLU A 246 23.01 4.07 -9.64
CA GLU A 246 22.23 3.54 -10.75
C GLU A 246 22.27 4.45 -11.99
N GLN A 247 22.26 5.77 -11.79
CA GLN A 247 22.35 6.72 -12.91
C GLN A 247 23.66 6.62 -13.67
N SER A 248 24.77 6.39 -12.97
CA SER A 248 26.13 6.27 -13.55
C SER A 248 26.53 4.82 -13.83
N GLY A 249 25.71 3.86 -13.43
CA GLY A 249 25.97 2.44 -13.47
C GLY A 249 25.71 1.78 -14.83
N ALA A 250 25.70 0.46 -14.83
CA ALA A 250 25.45 -0.34 -16.02
C ALA A 250 23.97 -0.71 -16.14
N THR A 251 23.33 -0.39 -17.24
CA THR A 251 21.92 -0.72 -17.49
C THR A 251 21.61 -2.20 -17.24
N GLY A 252 20.54 -2.46 -16.49
CA GLY A 252 20.07 -3.79 -16.12
C GLY A 252 20.82 -4.40 -14.95
N ARG A 253 21.64 -3.63 -14.25
CA ARG A 253 22.40 -4.06 -13.09
C ARG A 253 22.01 -3.24 -11.87
N ASP A 254 21.99 -3.88 -10.72
CA ASP A 254 21.89 -3.25 -9.41
C ASP A 254 23.33 -2.83 -8.99
N ASP A 255 23.63 -1.54 -9.14
CA ASP A 255 24.98 -1.01 -8.96
C ASP A 255 25.26 -0.58 -7.52
N ASP A 256 24.22 -0.36 -6.68
CA ASP A 256 24.36 -0.06 -5.23
C ASP A 256 24.07 -1.26 -4.31
N GLY A 257 23.61 -2.39 -4.88
CA GLY A 257 23.35 -3.63 -4.15
C GLY A 257 22.08 -3.56 -3.28
N ASN A 258 21.14 -2.67 -3.60
CA ASN A 258 19.90 -2.49 -2.83
C ASN A 258 18.79 -3.49 -3.20
N GLY A 259 18.98 -4.29 -4.27
CA GLY A 259 18.06 -5.29 -4.79
C GLY A 259 17.19 -4.80 -5.95
N TYR A 260 17.41 -3.59 -6.45
CA TYR A 260 16.58 -2.96 -7.49
C TYR A 260 17.46 -2.35 -8.59
N ALA A 261 17.56 -3.05 -9.72
CA ALA A 261 18.36 -2.57 -10.84
C ALA A 261 17.74 -1.35 -11.53
N ASP A 262 18.57 -0.39 -11.93
CA ASP A 262 18.20 0.84 -12.65
C ASP A 262 17.16 1.73 -11.90
N ASP A 263 17.09 1.70 -10.59
CA ASP A 263 16.11 2.45 -9.78
C ASP A 263 16.46 3.93 -9.58
N VAL A 264 16.90 4.60 -10.65
CA VAL A 264 17.42 5.97 -10.67
C VAL A 264 16.50 6.98 -9.97
N TYR A 265 15.18 6.91 -10.19
CA TYR A 265 14.18 7.81 -9.59
C TYR A 265 13.22 7.08 -8.64
N GLY A 266 13.41 5.78 -8.44
CA GLY A 266 12.53 4.91 -7.68
C GLY A 266 12.19 3.63 -8.43
N TYR A 267 11.23 2.86 -7.92
CA TYR A 267 10.95 1.52 -8.41
C TYR A 267 9.46 1.21 -8.48
N ASN A 268 9.04 0.52 -9.51
CA ASN A 268 7.68 0.04 -9.68
C ASN A 268 7.54 -1.36 -9.07
N PHE A 269 7.12 -1.42 -7.83
CA PHE A 269 6.99 -2.66 -7.07
C PHE A 269 5.87 -3.58 -7.58
N ALA A 270 4.87 -3.02 -8.26
CA ALA A 270 3.78 -3.82 -8.84
C ALA A 270 4.24 -4.63 -10.06
N LEU A 271 5.14 -4.06 -10.86
CA LEU A 271 5.66 -4.70 -12.06
C LEU A 271 7.06 -5.31 -11.86
N GLY A 272 7.74 -5.03 -10.74
CA GLY A 272 9.10 -5.48 -10.49
C GLY A 272 10.12 -4.88 -11.45
N THR A 273 10.02 -3.58 -11.75
CA THR A 273 10.87 -2.88 -12.71
C THR A 273 11.14 -1.44 -12.30
N SER A 274 12.25 -0.87 -12.76
CA SER A 274 12.59 0.55 -12.60
C SER A 274 11.74 1.50 -13.45
N ARG A 275 10.92 0.99 -14.36
CA ARG A 275 10.04 1.82 -15.18
C ARG A 275 8.90 2.39 -14.33
N LEU A 276 9.01 3.67 -13.97
CA LEU A 276 7.92 4.43 -13.37
C LEU A 276 6.89 4.80 -14.45
N THR A 277 5.61 4.71 -14.11
CA THR A 277 4.50 5.04 -15.01
C THR A 277 3.73 6.22 -14.43
N TRP A 278 3.32 7.16 -15.29
CA TRP A 278 2.48 8.32 -14.93
C TRP A 278 1.45 8.62 -16.01
N ASP A 279 1.38 7.77 -17.03
CA ASP A 279 0.61 7.93 -18.27
C ASP A 279 -0.23 6.70 -18.60
N VAL A 280 -0.35 5.78 -17.64
CA VAL A 280 -1.12 4.55 -17.82
C VAL A 280 -2.55 4.78 -17.32
N GLU A 281 -3.50 4.66 -18.25
CA GLU A 281 -4.92 4.58 -17.91
C GLU A 281 -5.31 3.11 -17.71
N ALA A 282 -5.96 2.81 -16.62
CA ALA A 282 -6.55 1.51 -16.36
C ALA A 282 -8.08 1.61 -16.49
N TYR A 283 -8.67 0.67 -17.20
CA TYR A 283 -10.11 0.61 -17.40
C TYR A 283 -10.66 -0.68 -16.78
N ASP A 284 -11.83 -0.61 -16.15
CA ASP A 284 -12.55 -1.79 -15.70
C ASP A 284 -13.17 -2.54 -16.89
N ASP A 285 -13.77 -3.69 -16.62
CA ASP A 285 -14.47 -4.54 -17.60
C ASP A 285 -15.68 -3.86 -18.27
N LYS A 286 -16.11 -2.72 -17.74
CA LYS A 286 -17.19 -1.87 -18.28
C LYS A 286 -16.67 -0.65 -19.05
N GLY A 287 -15.33 -0.55 -19.20
CA GLY A 287 -14.68 0.58 -19.90
C GLY A 287 -14.65 1.88 -19.09
N LYS A 288 -14.91 1.81 -17.78
CA LYS A 288 -14.72 2.97 -16.89
C LYS A 288 -13.24 3.09 -16.53
N ASN A 289 -12.68 4.28 -16.69
CA ASN A 289 -11.31 4.56 -16.19
C ASN A 289 -11.27 4.43 -14.67
N ILE A 290 -10.45 3.51 -14.16
CA ILE A 290 -10.24 3.22 -12.75
C ILE A 290 -8.82 3.52 -12.28
N GLY A 291 -7.95 3.97 -13.18
CA GLY A 291 -6.56 4.33 -12.88
C GLY A 291 -6.28 5.77 -13.20
N ASP A 292 -5.64 6.47 -12.29
CA ASP A 292 -5.08 7.80 -12.47
C ASP A 292 -3.60 7.75 -12.11
N SER A 293 -2.77 7.38 -13.09
CA SER A 293 -1.32 7.32 -12.90
C SER A 293 -0.69 8.71 -12.71
N GLY A 294 -1.43 9.77 -12.96
CA GLY A 294 -1.03 11.14 -12.67
C GLY A 294 -1.14 11.53 -11.19
N HIS A 295 -1.84 10.74 -10.38
CA HIS A 295 -2.12 11.03 -8.98
C HIS A 295 -0.85 11.30 -8.17
N GLY A 296 0.16 10.46 -8.25
CA GLY A 296 1.42 10.64 -7.53
C GLY A 296 2.27 11.82 -8.02
N THR A 297 1.99 12.33 -9.24
CA THR A 297 2.62 13.56 -9.74
C THR A 297 2.00 14.80 -9.10
N HIS A 298 0.68 14.77 -8.87
CA HIS A 298 -0.06 15.84 -8.19
C HIS A 298 0.25 15.87 -6.70
#